data_6b4066eaab221d9afc38f3736124885e
#
_entry.id   6b4066eaab221d9afc38f3736124885e
#
_cell.length_a   1.000
_cell.length_b   1.000
_cell.length_c   1.000
_cell.angle_alpha   90.00
_cell.angle_beta   90.00
_cell.angle_gamma   90.00
#
_symmetry.space_group_name_H-M   'P 1'
#
loop_
_entity.id
_entity.type
_entity.pdbx_description
1 polymer ?
#
loop_
_entity_poly.entity_id
_entity_poly.type
_entity_poly.pdbx_seq_one_letter_code
_entity_poly.pdbx_strand_id
1 'polypeptide(L)'
;MREVTLRGLTRGSPAADRIALLSIWFHGHNNPRYAELLPRLDRLDACLLRLPDARIRRGLGFRAFTATKPLLLRAALGAAARRYTSLLSLDFDQLDRWRGAAVMDADDPFFTEREVDLLRSPAVRGYVVTAASAARRYEALGVDKPSVVIPQGVNLEAATTTLRQRAAARKQPGEVVLGWMAAHLLTAGDRGADNPLYNIDHLLELWEEIHTRVPEARLWLVGGATPRVAERLAARGDVVLLGRLPRAEALATAASFDVAPYARAADQGVRAAKVSELIGLGVPTVSYDYEVTENLRETGAGILVDDARGFVDAVVRLLSDEQARAGFAAAARRAGRDLDWNVLARRYADEVLDRFL
;
A
#
# COMPACT_ATOMS: atom_id res chain seq x y z
N MET A 1 -8.51 13.38 -13.04
CA MET A 1 -7.13 13.59 -13.52
C MET A 1 -7.09 13.57 -15.04
N ARG A 2 -6.31 14.44 -15.68
CA ARG A 2 -6.08 14.48 -17.13
C ARG A 2 -4.63 14.05 -17.42
N GLU A 3 -4.42 13.06 -18.28
CA GLU A 3 -3.06 12.71 -18.74
C GLU A 3 -2.55 13.73 -19.77
N VAL A 4 -1.32 14.20 -19.58
CA VAL A 4 -0.66 15.17 -20.45
C VAL A 4 0.67 14.60 -20.93
N THR A 5 0.94 14.69 -22.22
CA THR A 5 2.25 14.30 -22.78
C THR A 5 3.31 15.36 -22.45
N LEU A 6 4.59 14.99 -22.46
CA LEU A 6 5.69 15.93 -22.30
C LEU A 6 5.61 17.09 -23.32
N ARG A 7 5.20 16.79 -24.57
CA ARG A 7 4.93 17.80 -25.61
C ARG A 7 3.76 18.71 -25.25
N GLY A 8 2.71 18.16 -24.60
CA GLY A 8 1.57 18.92 -24.09
C GLY A 8 1.97 19.89 -22.97
N LEU A 9 2.93 19.49 -22.11
CA LEU A 9 3.49 20.40 -21.11
C LEU A 9 4.21 21.61 -21.71
N THR A 10 4.93 21.40 -22.84
CA THR A 10 5.75 22.46 -23.46
C THR A 10 4.95 23.44 -24.33
N ARG A 11 3.81 23.05 -24.88
CA ARG A 11 3.03 23.79 -25.88
C ARG A 11 1.67 24.30 -25.40
N GLY A 12 1.25 23.96 -24.18
CA GLY A 12 -0.06 24.33 -23.66
C GLY A 12 -0.06 25.78 -23.10
N SER A 13 -1.23 26.44 -23.15
CA SER A 13 -1.48 27.70 -22.48
C SER A 13 -1.37 27.57 -20.96
N PRO A 14 -1.11 28.67 -20.21
CA PRO A 14 -1.16 28.66 -18.76
C PRO A 14 -2.46 28.06 -18.22
N ALA A 15 -2.38 27.30 -17.14
CA ALA A 15 -3.50 26.60 -16.52
C ALA A 15 -3.42 26.84 -14.99
N ALA A 16 -3.83 28.02 -14.57
CA ALA A 16 -3.68 28.48 -13.18
C ALA A 16 -4.57 27.71 -12.19
N ASP A 17 -5.69 27.16 -12.67
CA ASP A 17 -6.67 26.37 -11.92
C ASP A 17 -6.32 24.87 -11.85
N ARG A 18 -5.20 24.48 -12.49
CA ARG A 18 -4.76 23.08 -12.58
C ARG A 18 -3.45 22.88 -11.84
N ILE A 19 -3.26 21.64 -11.36
CA ILE A 19 -2.09 21.24 -10.57
C ILE A 19 -1.26 20.27 -11.41
N ALA A 20 0.03 20.56 -11.55
CA ALA A 20 0.94 19.64 -12.21
C ALA A 20 1.21 18.41 -11.32
N LEU A 21 1.18 17.25 -11.94
CA LEU A 21 1.69 16.01 -11.38
C LEU A 21 2.71 15.43 -12.34
N LEU A 22 3.94 15.31 -11.89
CA LEU A 22 5.00 14.68 -12.68
C LEU A 22 5.37 13.37 -12.02
N SER A 23 5.35 12.29 -12.76
CA SER A 23 5.78 10.99 -12.23
C SER A 23 6.53 10.21 -13.28
N ILE A 24 7.64 9.62 -12.85
CA ILE A 24 8.40 8.68 -13.64
C ILE A 24 8.07 7.30 -13.10
N TRP A 25 7.21 6.58 -13.82
CA TRP A 25 6.76 5.27 -13.45
C TRP A 25 7.56 4.19 -14.14
N PHE A 26 7.98 3.21 -13.35
CA PHE A 26 8.30 1.91 -13.92
C PHE A 26 6.99 1.19 -14.26
N HIS A 27 6.90 0.65 -15.44
CA HIS A 27 5.81 -0.25 -15.79
C HIS A 27 5.79 -1.42 -14.80
N GLY A 28 4.67 -1.66 -14.12
CA GLY A 28 4.54 -2.68 -13.09
C GLY A 28 4.62 -2.16 -11.65
N HIS A 29 4.79 -0.87 -11.41
CA HIS A 29 4.64 -0.30 -10.07
C HIS A 29 3.14 -0.27 -9.72
N ASN A 30 2.69 -1.30 -9.03
CA ASN A 30 1.33 -1.41 -8.51
C ASN A 30 1.22 -0.74 -7.13
N ASN A 31 1.62 0.54 -7.03
CA ASN A 31 1.27 1.28 -5.83
C ASN A 31 -0.23 1.63 -5.91
N PRO A 32 -1.09 1.02 -5.07
CA PRO A 32 -2.53 1.23 -5.14
C PRO A 32 -2.92 2.69 -4.94
N ARG A 33 -2.16 3.45 -4.12
CA ARG A 33 -2.40 4.86 -3.88
C ARG A 33 -2.38 5.65 -5.19
N TYR A 34 -1.37 5.43 -6.01
CA TYR A 34 -1.24 6.16 -7.27
C TYR A 34 -2.17 5.65 -8.36
N ALA A 35 -2.41 4.34 -8.40
CA ALA A 35 -3.30 3.75 -9.37
C ALA A 35 -4.78 4.06 -9.11
N GLU A 36 -5.16 4.22 -7.85
CA GLU A 36 -6.54 4.36 -7.42
C GLU A 36 -6.91 5.79 -7.00
N LEU A 37 -6.04 6.47 -6.22
CA LEU A 37 -6.33 7.81 -5.71
C LEU A 37 -6.21 8.87 -6.79
N LEU A 38 -5.05 8.96 -7.45
CA LEU A 38 -4.76 10.07 -8.36
C LEU A 38 -5.73 10.19 -9.53
N PRO A 39 -6.21 9.09 -10.18
CA PRO A 39 -7.19 9.20 -11.25
C PRO A 39 -8.51 9.85 -10.83
N ARG A 40 -8.85 9.81 -9.54
CA ARG A 40 -10.07 10.39 -8.97
C ARG A 40 -9.96 11.90 -8.66
N LEU A 41 -8.79 12.49 -8.83
CA LEU A 41 -8.54 13.91 -8.53
C LEU A 41 -8.63 14.75 -9.82
N ASP A 42 -9.72 15.47 -9.99
CA ASP A 42 -10.05 16.15 -11.25
C ASP A 42 -9.12 17.31 -11.59
N ARG A 43 -8.59 18.03 -10.59
CA ARG A 43 -7.69 19.18 -10.80
C ARG A 43 -6.30 18.81 -11.28
N LEU A 44 -5.92 17.53 -11.29
CA LEU A 44 -4.58 17.10 -11.68
C LEU A 44 -4.41 17.00 -13.20
N ASP A 45 -3.32 17.58 -13.70
CA ASP A 45 -2.73 17.32 -15.00
C ASP A 45 -1.46 16.50 -14.83
N ALA A 46 -1.54 15.21 -15.17
CA ALA A 46 -0.48 14.25 -14.93
C ALA A 46 0.37 13.99 -16.17
N CYS A 47 1.67 14.24 -16.09
CA CYS A 47 2.64 13.77 -17.06
C CYS A 47 3.35 12.53 -16.53
N LEU A 48 2.94 11.38 -17.04
CA LEU A 48 3.49 10.09 -16.65
C LEU A 48 4.54 9.62 -17.67
N LEU A 49 5.81 9.63 -17.28
CA LEU A 49 6.89 9.11 -18.11
C LEU A 49 7.02 7.60 -17.86
N ARG A 50 6.44 6.81 -18.75
CA ARG A 50 6.43 5.34 -18.64
C ARG A 50 7.58 4.74 -19.44
N LEU A 51 8.36 3.87 -18.79
CA LEU A 51 9.38 3.08 -19.48
C LEU A 51 8.83 1.69 -19.86
N PRO A 52 9.15 1.18 -21.04
CA PRO A 52 8.74 -0.17 -21.47
C PRO A 52 9.36 -1.26 -20.59
N ASP A 53 8.53 -2.16 -20.05
CA ASP A 53 8.89 -3.28 -19.18
C ASP A 53 10.07 -4.14 -19.66
N ALA A 54 10.09 -4.46 -20.96
CA ALA A 54 11.10 -5.35 -21.54
C ALA A 54 12.53 -4.79 -21.50
N ARG A 55 12.69 -3.46 -21.44
CA ARG A 55 14.01 -2.79 -21.35
C ARG A 55 14.52 -2.73 -19.92
N ILE A 56 13.63 -2.65 -18.94
CA ILE A 56 13.97 -2.59 -17.53
C ILE A 56 14.46 -3.95 -17.02
N ARG A 57 13.82 -5.04 -17.44
CA ARG A 57 14.18 -6.41 -17.04
C ARG A 57 15.58 -6.82 -17.47
N ARG A 58 16.16 -6.20 -18.48
CA ARG A 58 17.51 -6.52 -18.97
C ARG A 58 18.66 -5.82 -18.22
N GLY A 59 18.41 -5.21 -17.05
CA GLY A 59 19.42 -4.61 -16.20
C GLY A 59 20.08 -3.34 -16.77
N LEU A 60 20.41 -3.33 -18.05
CA LEU A 60 21.01 -2.18 -18.76
C LEU A 60 20.01 -1.02 -18.84
N GLY A 61 18.72 -1.32 -19.03
CA GLY A 61 17.63 -0.33 -19.06
C GLY A 61 17.45 0.39 -17.73
N PHE A 62 17.62 -0.30 -16.61
CA PHE A 62 17.52 0.31 -15.28
C PHE A 62 18.68 1.29 -15.01
N ARG A 63 19.91 0.91 -15.34
CA ARG A 63 21.10 1.78 -15.19
C ARG A 63 20.99 3.03 -16.07
N ALA A 64 20.62 2.87 -17.34
CA ALA A 64 20.41 3.97 -18.27
C ALA A 64 19.30 4.92 -17.77
N PHE A 65 18.20 4.35 -17.24
CA PHE A 65 17.12 5.13 -16.66
C PHE A 65 17.59 5.92 -15.42
N THR A 66 18.26 5.28 -14.49
CA THR A 66 18.75 5.95 -13.27
C THR A 66 19.70 7.09 -13.61
N ALA A 67 20.54 6.92 -14.64
CA ALA A 67 21.44 7.97 -15.11
C ALA A 67 20.70 9.13 -15.84
N THR A 68 19.59 8.84 -16.55
CA THR A 68 18.85 9.84 -17.33
C THR A 68 17.67 10.45 -16.57
N LYS A 69 17.17 9.81 -15.49
CA LYS A 69 16.05 10.29 -14.65
C LYS A 69 16.21 11.77 -14.25
N PRO A 70 17.36 12.23 -13.72
CA PRO A 70 17.52 13.62 -13.29
C PRO A 70 17.37 14.63 -14.44
N LEU A 71 17.85 14.29 -15.65
CA LEU A 71 17.74 15.13 -16.83
C LEU A 71 16.32 15.23 -17.35
N LEU A 72 15.61 14.09 -17.39
CA LEU A 72 14.21 14.03 -17.79
C LEU A 72 13.31 14.80 -16.81
N LEU A 73 13.53 14.62 -15.50
CA LEU A 73 12.82 15.37 -14.47
C LEU A 73 13.07 16.88 -14.61
N ARG A 74 14.32 17.28 -14.81
CA ARG A 74 14.68 18.70 -14.99
C ARG A 74 13.96 19.33 -16.19
N ALA A 75 13.92 18.63 -17.32
CA ALA A 75 13.24 19.10 -18.52
C ALA A 75 11.72 19.18 -18.30
N ALA A 76 11.13 18.15 -17.69
CA ALA A 76 9.69 18.09 -17.40
C ALA A 76 9.27 19.19 -16.40
N LEU A 77 10.03 19.40 -15.31
CA LEU A 77 9.78 20.44 -14.32
C LEU A 77 9.91 21.84 -14.92
N GLY A 78 10.94 22.07 -15.75
CA GLY A 78 11.11 23.34 -16.45
C GLY A 78 9.97 23.64 -17.42
N ALA A 79 9.42 22.63 -18.09
CA ALA A 79 8.26 22.76 -18.94
C ALA A 79 6.98 23.02 -18.12
N ALA A 80 6.78 22.26 -17.03
CA ALA A 80 5.62 22.40 -16.14
C ALA A 80 5.58 23.78 -15.47
N ALA A 81 6.71 24.30 -14.99
CA ALA A 81 6.80 25.59 -14.31
C ALA A 81 6.41 26.81 -15.19
N ARG A 82 6.40 26.66 -16.51
CA ARG A 82 5.90 27.68 -17.43
C ARG A 82 4.37 27.70 -17.55
N ARG A 83 3.73 26.65 -17.14
CA ARG A 83 2.29 26.44 -17.34
C ARG A 83 1.51 26.37 -16.04
N TYR A 84 2.10 25.80 -14.99
CA TYR A 84 1.45 25.56 -13.72
C TYR A 84 2.13 26.35 -12.61
N THR A 85 1.33 26.86 -11.69
CA THR A 85 1.80 27.52 -10.46
C THR A 85 1.94 26.54 -9.31
N SER A 86 1.28 25.37 -9.40
CA SER A 86 1.15 24.40 -8.33
C SER A 86 1.62 23.00 -8.76
N LEU A 87 2.28 22.30 -7.86
CA LEU A 87 2.80 20.94 -8.03
C LEU A 87 2.33 20.02 -6.90
N LEU A 88 1.74 18.89 -7.26
CA LEU A 88 1.67 17.74 -6.39
C LEU A 88 2.87 16.83 -6.66
N SER A 89 3.76 16.70 -5.71
CA SER A 89 4.97 15.90 -5.85
C SER A 89 4.82 14.55 -5.17
N LEU A 90 5.24 13.49 -5.88
CA LEU A 90 5.33 12.13 -5.37
C LEU A 90 6.80 11.68 -5.20
N ASP A 91 7.74 12.58 -5.46
CA ASP A 91 9.17 12.31 -5.44
C ASP A 91 9.90 13.55 -4.90
N PHE A 92 10.61 13.41 -3.79
CA PHE A 92 11.34 14.51 -3.16
C PHE A 92 12.31 15.21 -4.11
N ASP A 93 12.89 14.51 -5.09
CA ASP A 93 13.79 15.10 -6.09
C ASP A 93 13.12 16.20 -6.94
N GLN A 94 11.79 16.25 -6.99
CA GLN A 94 11.05 17.28 -7.71
C GLN A 94 11.01 18.61 -6.96
N LEU A 95 10.97 18.55 -5.62
CA LEU A 95 10.86 19.73 -4.76
C LEU A 95 12.09 20.64 -4.84
N ASP A 96 13.27 20.05 -5.03
CA ASP A 96 14.55 20.77 -5.14
C ASP A 96 14.56 21.81 -6.26
N ARG A 97 13.73 21.63 -7.29
CA ARG A 97 13.74 22.43 -8.52
C ARG A 97 12.45 23.19 -8.79
N TRP A 98 11.41 22.94 -8.01
CA TRP A 98 10.14 23.64 -8.17
C TRP A 98 10.16 25.00 -7.46
N ARG A 99 9.62 26.04 -8.12
CA ARG A 99 9.60 27.40 -7.57
C ARG A 99 8.20 27.90 -7.19
N GLY A 100 7.16 27.21 -7.67
CA GLY A 100 5.77 27.51 -7.34
C GLY A 100 5.34 26.86 -6.01
N ALA A 101 4.05 26.90 -5.71
CA ALA A 101 3.51 26.16 -4.58
C ALA A 101 3.63 24.65 -4.81
N ALA A 102 4.03 23.91 -3.79
CA ALA A 102 4.13 22.46 -3.86
C ALA A 102 3.53 21.79 -2.62
N VAL A 103 2.98 20.60 -2.83
CA VAL A 103 2.65 19.65 -1.77
C VAL A 103 3.41 18.36 -2.04
N MET A 104 4.00 17.80 -1.00
CA MET A 104 4.64 16.48 -1.06
C MET A 104 3.69 15.40 -0.57
N ASP A 105 3.41 14.39 -1.38
CA ASP A 105 2.79 13.14 -0.92
C ASP A 105 3.88 12.14 -0.56
N ALA A 106 4.21 12.07 0.72
CA ALA A 106 5.24 11.19 1.29
C ALA A 106 4.60 9.84 1.67
N ASP A 107 4.28 9.03 0.66
CA ASP A 107 3.64 7.73 0.80
C ASP A 107 4.52 6.70 1.56
N ASP A 108 5.81 6.65 1.22
CA ASP A 108 6.83 5.76 1.80
C ASP A 108 8.06 6.59 2.26
N PRO A 109 7.98 7.34 3.37
CA PRO A 109 9.06 8.18 3.82
C PRO A 109 10.22 7.36 4.41
N PHE A 110 11.46 7.80 4.13
CA PHE A 110 12.67 7.24 4.73
C PHE A 110 13.21 8.09 5.89
N PHE A 111 12.63 9.28 6.10
CA PHE A 111 13.02 10.23 7.15
C PHE A 111 14.48 10.66 7.09
N THR A 112 15.03 10.79 5.90
CA THR A 112 16.39 11.26 5.67
C THR A 112 16.51 12.76 5.91
N GLU A 113 17.73 13.25 6.24
CA GLU A 113 18.00 14.68 6.35
C GLU A 113 17.59 15.45 5.09
N ARG A 114 17.83 14.86 3.91
CA ARG A 114 17.42 15.46 2.63
C ARG A 114 15.92 15.60 2.50
N GLU A 115 15.12 14.61 2.90
CA GLU A 115 13.66 14.73 2.89
C GLU A 115 13.20 15.86 3.81
N VAL A 116 13.75 15.93 5.02
CA VAL A 116 13.47 16.97 6.00
C VAL A 116 13.78 18.36 5.43
N ASP A 117 14.96 18.55 4.84
CA ASP A 117 15.37 19.83 4.26
C ASP A 117 14.46 20.26 3.09
N LEU A 118 14.07 19.30 2.24
CA LEU A 118 13.16 19.57 1.12
C LEU A 118 11.76 19.93 1.61
N LEU A 119 11.24 19.29 2.66
CA LEU A 119 9.96 19.64 3.27
C LEU A 119 9.97 21.04 3.90
N ARG A 120 11.11 21.50 4.43
CA ARG A 120 11.28 22.85 4.98
C ARG A 120 11.33 23.94 3.89
N SER A 121 11.50 23.58 2.61
CA SER A 121 11.56 24.53 1.52
C SER A 121 10.36 25.51 1.53
N PRO A 122 10.56 26.81 1.25
CA PRO A 122 9.46 27.78 1.16
C PRO A 122 8.43 27.45 0.07
N ALA A 123 8.80 26.70 -0.95
CA ALA A 123 7.88 26.23 -1.99
C ALA A 123 6.87 25.21 -1.45
N VAL A 124 7.24 24.40 -0.44
CA VAL A 124 6.35 23.40 0.15
C VAL A 124 5.35 24.06 1.07
N ARG A 125 4.08 23.93 0.75
CA ARG A 125 2.94 24.47 1.51
C ARG A 125 2.43 23.51 2.58
N GLY A 126 2.63 22.24 2.38
CA GLY A 126 2.27 21.16 3.29
C GLY A 126 2.70 19.81 2.73
N TYR A 127 2.50 18.77 3.50
CA TYR A 127 2.81 17.42 3.07
C TYR A 127 1.74 16.43 3.51
N VAL A 128 1.64 15.33 2.79
CA VAL A 128 0.73 14.23 3.08
C VAL A 128 1.53 13.04 3.53
N VAL A 129 1.05 12.35 4.55
CA VAL A 129 1.59 11.08 5.04
C VAL A 129 0.48 10.04 5.17
N THR A 130 0.84 8.78 5.24
CA THR A 130 -0.13 7.68 5.35
C THR A 130 -0.49 7.31 6.78
N ALA A 131 0.26 7.83 7.76
CA ALA A 131 0.10 7.51 9.18
C ALA A 131 0.38 8.74 10.05
N ALA A 132 -0.30 8.84 11.19
CA ALA A 132 -0.07 9.91 12.16
C ALA A 132 1.34 9.81 12.78
N SER A 133 1.86 8.60 12.97
CA SER A 133 3.24 8.36 13.41
C SER A 133 4.27 8.98 12.47
N ALA A 134 4.07 8.88 11.16
CA ALA A 134 4.96 9.50 10.18
C ALA A 134 4.94 11.04 10.27
N ALA A 135 3.77 11.65 10.50
CA ALA A 135 3.66 13.09 10.73
C ALA A 135 4.44 13.51 12.00
N ARG A 136 4.19 12.83 13.13
CA ARG A 136 4.92 13.08 14.38
C ARG A 136 6.43 12.93 14.24
N ARG A 137 6.89 11.96 13.43
CA ARG A 137 8.31 11.75 13.19
C ARG A 137 8.95 12.89 12.40
N TYR A 138 8.30 13.40 11.35
CA TYR A 138 8.77 14.59 10.64
C TYR A 138 8.76 15.83 11.54
N GLU A 139 7.74 16.01 12.36
CA GLU A 139 7.66 17.09 13.34
C GLU A 139 8.82 17.02 14.35
N ALA A 140 9.10 15.83 14.90
CA ALA A 140 10.25 15.59 15.79
C ALA A 140 11.60 15.86 15.13
N LEU A 141 11.69 15.70 13.80
CA LEU A 141 12.86 16.06 12.99
C LEU A 141 12.89 17.55 12.63
N GLY A 142 11.94 18.35 13.13
CA GLY A 142 11.88 19.79 12.97
C GLY A 142 11.27 20.25 11.64
N VAL A 143 10.39 19.49 11.04
CA VAL A 143 9.54 19.95 9.93
C VAL A 143 8.34 20.67 10.55
N ASP A 144 8.25 21.99 10.32
CA ASP A 144 7.20 22.89 10.84
C ASP A 144 6.03 23.12 9.87
N LYS A 145 6.04 22.40 8.73
CA LYS A 145 4.97 22.53 7.72
C LYS A 145 3.73 21.75 8.15
N PRO A 146 2.53 22.24 7.81
CA PRO A 146 1.31 21.50 8.08
C PRO A 146 1.28 20.17 7.33
N SER A 147 0.83 19.14 8.03
CA SER A 147 0.66 17.79 7.48
C SER A 147 -0.82 17.40 7.40
N VAL A 148 -1.13 16.50 6.49
CA VAL A 148 -2.44 15.83 6.40
C VAL A 148 -2.21 14.32 6.36
N VAL A 149 -2.96 13.59 7.17
CA VAL A 149 -2.92 12.12 7.18
C VAL A 149 -3.99 11.59 6.24
N ILE A 150 -3.56 11.06 5.09
CA ILE A 150 -4.42 10.34 4.16
C ILE A 150 -3.93 8.90 4.11
N PRO A 151 -4.60 7.96 4.76
CA PRO A 151 -4.15 6.57 4.85
C PRO A 151 -4.16 5.87 3.50
N GLN A 152 -3.55 4.71 3.45
CA GLN A 152 -3.75 3.79 2.32
C GLN A 152 -5.20 3.32 2.30
N GLY A 153 -5.77 3.24 1.12
CA GLY A 153 -7.17 2.87 0.92
C GLY A 153 -7.33 1.51 0.25
N VAL A 154 -8.58 1.17 0.04
CA VAL A 154 -9.01 -0.03 -0.67
C VAL A 154 -10.03 0.33 -1.75
N ASN A 155 -10.01 -0.37 -2.88
CA ASN A 155 -11.03 -0.27 -3.90
C ASN A 155 -12.13 -1.30 -3.59
N LEU A 156 -13.15 -0.89 -2.86
CA LEU A 156 -14.24 -1.79 -2.46
C LEU A 156 -15.09 -2.23 -3.66
N GLU A 157 -15.20 -1.41 -4.69
CA GLU A 157 -15.95 -1.72 -5.92
C GLU A 157 -15.24 -2.78 -6.77
N ALA A 158 -13.91 -2.85 -6.72
CA ALA A 158 -13.15 -3.85 -7.47
C ALA A 158 -13.46 -5.28 -7.04
N ALA A 159 -13.74 -5.50 -5.75
CA ALA A 159 -14.16 -6.80 -5.21
C ALA A 159 -15.67 -7.00 -5.38
N THR A 160 -16.14 -7.12 -6.61
CA THR A 160 -17.57 -7.26 -6.95
C THR A 160 -18.23 -8.44 -6.24
N THR A 161 -19.55 -8.38 -6.09
CA THR A 161 -20.35 -9.48 -5.48
C THR A 161 -20.07 -10.81 -6.16
N THR A 162 -20.03 -10.85 -7.47
CA THR A 162 -19.72 -12.07 -8.25
C THR A 162 -18.34 -12.64 -7.91
N LEU A 163 -17.30 -11.79 -7.82
CA LEU A 163 -15.95 -12.24 -7.47
C LEU A 163 -15.89 -12.74 -6.03
N ARG A 164 -16.56 -12.07 -5.09
CA ARG A 164 -16.66 -12.51 -3.69
C ARG A 164 -17.37 -13.87 -3.57
N GLN A 165 -18.45 -14.07 -4.30
CA GLN A 165 -19.16 -15.37 -4.32
C GLN A 165 -18.25 -16.48 -4.89
N ARG A 166 -17.53 -16.23 -5.98
CA ARG A 166 -16.55 -17.18 -6.54
C ARG A 166 -15.41 -17.50 -5.56
N ALA A 167 -14.92 -16.50 -4.85
CA ALA A 167 -13.89 -16.69 -3.83
C ALA A 167 -14.40 -17.53 -2.66
N ALA A 168 -15.58 -17.20 -2.14
CA ALA A 168 -16.23 -17.93 -1.06
C ALA A 168 -16.55 -19.38 -1.45
N ALA A 169 -16.93 -19.64 -2.71
CA ALA A 169 -17.19 -20.99 -3.22
C ALA A 169 -15.93 -21.90 -3.29
N ARG A 170 -14.73 -21.35 -3.06
CA ARG A 170 -13.50 -22.15 -2.92
C ARG A 170 -13.36 -22.79 -1.54
N LYS A 171 -14.07 -22.28 -0.52
CA LYS A 171 -14.09 -22.87 0.82
C LYS A 171 -14.86 -24.17 0.80
N GLN A 172 -14.35 -25.15 1.51
CA GLN A 172 -15.10 -26.36 1.81
C GLN A 172 -16.11 -26.10 2.93
N PRO A 173 -17.20 -26.87 3.02
CA PRO A 173 -18.13 -26.77 4.12
C PRO A 173 -17.43 -26.95 5.48
N GLY A 174 -17.62 -26.00 6.40
CA GLY A 174 -16.97 -26.02 7.72
C GLY A 174 -15.51 -25.55 7.76
N GLU A 175 -14.92 -25.22 6.59
CA GLU A 175 -13.54 -24.72 6.54
C GLU A 175 -13.43 -23.31 7.11
N VAL A 176 -12.46 -23.10 7.99
CA VAL A 176 -12.07 -21.77 8.50
C VAL A 176 -10.73 -21.37 7.89
N VAL A 177 -10.65 -20.18 7.33
CA VAL A 177 -9.51 -19.74 6.51
C VAL A 177 -8.69 -18.69 7.22
N LEU A 178 -7.42 -19.03 7.48
CA LEU A 178 -6.37 -18.05 7.76
C LEU A 178 -5.77 -17.61 6.43
N GLY A 179 -5.90 -16.35 6.04
CA GLY A 179 -5.54 -15.91 4.70
C GLY A 179 -4.42 -14.90 4.66
N TRP A 180 -3.37 -15.15 3.89
CA TRP A 180 -2.27 -14.22 3.61
C TRP A 180 -2.27 -13.78 2.16
N MET A 181 -2.07 -12.48 1.91
CA MET A 181 -1.97 -11.92 0.57
C MET A 181 -0.69 -11.08 0.42
N ALA A 182 0.13 -11.39 -0.59
CA ALA A 182 1.33 -10.62 -0.94
C ALA A 182 1.58 -10.63 -2.45
N ALA A 183 2.36 -9.66 -2.96
CA ALA A 183 2.76 -9.67 -4.37
C ALA A 183 3.70 -10.85 -4.70
N HIS A 184 4.56 -11.20 -3.75
CA HIS A 184 5.48 -12.32 -3.83
C HIS A 184 5.41 -13.13 -2.54
N LEU A 185 5.62 -14.43 -2.66
CA LEU A 185 5.79 -15.36 -1.55
C LEU A 185 7.20 -15.92 -1.67
N LEU A 186 8.05 -15.58 -0.71
CA LEU A 186 9.47 -15.92 -0.67
C LEU A 186 9.78 -16.70 0.61
N THR A 187 10.83 -17.52 0.54
CA THR A 187 11.40 -18.24 1.68
C THR A 187 12.90 -18.03 1.73
N ALA A 188 13.53 -18.37 2.84
CA ALA A 188 14.98 -18.23 3.00
C ALA A 188 15.75 -18.85 1.82
N GLY A 189 16.72 -18.08 1.29
CA GLY A 189 17.49 -18.41 0.10
C GLY A 189 16.86 -17.95 -1.24
N ASP A 190 15.64 -17.44 -1.26
CA ASP A 190 15.11 -16.73 -2.43
C ASP A 190 15.70 -15.32 -2.52
N ARG A 191 15.89 -14.81 -3.73
CA ARG A 191 16.33 -13.42 -3.92
C ARG A 191 15.28 -12.45 -3.41
N GLY A 192 15.64 -11.63 -2.43
CA GLY A 192 14.75 -10.64 -1.80
C GLY A 192 13.99 -11.18 -0.59
N ALA A 193 14.33 -12.39 -0.10
CA ALA A 193 13.73 -12.98 1.11
C ALA A 193 14.11 -12.26 2.41
N ASP A 194 15.11 -11.40 2.37
CA ASP A 194 15.47 -10.45 3.43
C ASP A 194 14.41 -9.35 3.62
N ASN A 195 13.54 -9.15 2.64
CA ASN A 195 12.39 -8.27 2.79
C ASN A 195 11.25 -8.99 3.54
N PRO A 196 10.96 -8.61 4.81
CA PRO A 196 9.93 -9.27 5.62
C PRO A 196 8.51 -9.10 5.09
N LEU A 197 8.29 -8.23 4.09
CA LEU A 197 7.00 -8.10 3.40
C LEU A 197 6.62 -9.35 2.62
N TYR A 198 7.61 -10.09 2.14
CA TYR A 198 7.43 -11.18 1.21
C TYR A 198 7.87 -12.53 1.77
N ASN A 199 8.73 -12.53 2.80
CA ASN A 199 9.16 -13.74 3.46
C ASN A 199 8.02 -14.34 4.28
N ILE A 200 7.67 -15.62 3.99
CA ILE A 200 6.59 -16.34 4.66
C ILE A 200 7.08 -17.36 5.67
N ASP A 201 8.38 -17.47 5.91
CA ASP A 201 8.91 -18.50 6.82
C ASP A 201 8.34 -18.37 8.22
N HIS A 202 8.36 -17.14 8.76
CA HIS A 202 7.79 -16.89 10.08
C HIS A 202 6.28 -17.20 10.17
N LEU A 203 5.51 -16.88 9.11
CA LEU A 203 4.10 -17.27 9.05
C LEU A 203 3.94 -18.78 9.05
N LEU A 204 4.79 -19.53 8.33
CA LEU A 204 4.72 -20.98 8.28
C LEU A 204 5.10 -21.62 9.63
N GLU A 205 6.07 -21.05 10.36
CA GLU A 205 6.41 -21.49 11.72
C GLU A 205 5.23 -21.32 12.68
N LEU A 206 4.58 -20.16 12.67
CA LEU A 206 3.38 -19.91 13.46
C LEU A 206 2.22 -20.83 13.05
N TRP A 207 2.09 -21.11 11.75
CA TRP A 207 1.04 -21.96 11.21
C TRP A 207 1.12 -23.42 11.72
N GLU A 208 2.30 -23.97 11.92
CA GLU A 208 2.45 -25.33 12.48
C GLU A 208 1.73 -25.46 13.83
N GLU A 209 1.94 -24.50 14.72
CA GLU A 209 1.30 -24.51 16.04
C GLU A 209 -0.20 -24.19 15.95
N ILE A 210 -0.60 -23.23 15.11
CA ILE A 210 -2.00 -22.88 14.90
C ILE A 210 -2.78 -24.07 14.39
N HIS A 211 -2.27 -24.75 13.35
CA HIS A 211 -2.96 -25.89 12.74
C HIS A 211 -3.05 -27.10 13.68
N THR A 212 -2.05 -27.31 14.54
CA THR A 212 -2.12 -28.32 15.59
C THR A 212 -3.29 -28.10 16.55
N ARG A 213 -3.61 -26.83 16.85
CA ARG A 213 -4.69 -26.45 17.77
C ARG A 213 -6.06 -26.29 17.09
N VAL A 214 -6.09 -26.02 15.77
CA VAL A 214 -7.30 -25.85 14.94
C VAL A 214 -7.14 -26.65 13.64
N PRO A 215 -7.27 -27.99 13.68
CA PRO A 215 -6.99 -28.85 12.52
C PRO A 215 -7.92 -28.66 11.33
N GLU A 216 -9.13 -28.12 11.54
CA GLU A 216 -10.09 -27.79 10.49
C GLU A 216 -9.72 -26.50 9.72
N ALA A 217 -8.80 -25.68 10.24
CA ALA A 217 -8.35 -24.47 9.57
C ALA A 217 -7.47 -24.80 8.36
N ARG A 218 -7.53 -23.90 7.36
CA ARG A 218 -6.67 -23.92 6.18
C ARG A 218 -5.92 -22.60 6.06
N LEU A 219 -4.65 -22.68 5.66
CA LEU A 219 -3.86 -21.51 5.33
C LEU A 219 -3.98 -21.22 3.81
N TRP A 220 -4.59 -20.12 3.45
CA TRP A 220 -4.66 -19.67 2.07
C TRP A 220 -3.59 -18.64 1.77
N LEU A 221 -2.77 -18.88 0.74
CA LEU A 221 -1.68 -18.01 0.32
C LEU A 221 -1.97 -17.45 -1.08
N VAL A 222 -2.15 -16.13 -1.16
CA VAL A 222 -2.35 -15.40 -2.41
C VAL A 222 -1.08 -14.63 -2.74
N GLY A 223 -0.46 -14.95 -3.88
CA GLY A 223 0.76 -14.28 -4.34
C GLY A 223 1.60 -15.13 -5.30
N GLY A 224 2.56 -14.48 -5.94
CA GLY A 224 3.51 -15.19 -6.81
C GLY A 224 4.53 -15.96 -5.98
N ALA A 225 4.40 -17.28 -5.94
CA ALA A 225 5.35 -18.17 -5.25
C ALA A 225 6.57 -18.46 -6.12
N THR A 226 7.75 -18.58 -5.47
CA THR A 226 8.94 -19.13 -6.13
C THR A 226 8.82 -20.64 -6.28
N PRO A 227 9.61 -21.29 -7.17
CA PRO A 227 9.64 -22.77 -7.22
C PRO A 227 9.92 -23.41 -5.87
N ARG A 228 10.82 -22.83 -5.08
CA ARG A 228 11.17 -23.31 -3.73
C ARG A 228 9.98 -23.27 -2.77
N VAL A 229 9.19 -22.20 -2.79
CA VAL A 229 7.96 -22.10 -1.99
C VAL A 229 6.94 -23.11 -2.48
N ALA A 230 6.75 -23.25 -3.79
CA ALA A 230 5.80 -24.20 -4.36
C ALA A 230 6.15 -25.65 -4.00
N GLU A 231 7.41 -26.04 -4.11
CA GLU A 231 7.91 -27.38 -3.72
C GLU A 231 7.72 -27.64 -2.23
N ARG A 232 8.08 -26.67 -1.36
CA ARG A 232 7.92 -26.80 0.10
C ARG A 232 6.47 -27.02 0.51
N LEU A 233 5.52 -26.43 -0.22
CA LEU A 233 4.10 -26.48 0.12
C LEU A 233 3.33 -27.59 -0.63
N ALA A 234 3.91 -28.19 -1.67
CA ALA A 234 3.23 -29.16 -2.55
C ALA A 234 2.66 -30.40 -1.82
N ALA A 235 3.32 -30.85 -0.75
CA ALA A 235 2.88 -32.01 0.04
C ALA A 235 1.92 -31.64 1.19
N ARG A 236 1.62 -30.36 1.38
CA ARG A 236 0.81 -29.87 2.51
C ARG A 236 -0.66 -29.83 2.14
N GLY A 237 -1.44 -30.71 2.75
CA GLY A 237 -2.90 -30.72 2.58
C GLY A 237 -3.63 -29.59 3.33
N ASP A 238 -2.96 -28.94 4.28
CA ASP A 238 -3.47 -27.87 5.14
C ASP A 238 -3.21 -26.46 4.57
N VAL A 239 -2.41 -26.35 3.49
CA VAL A 239 -2.06 -25.06 2.83
C VAL A 239 -2.57 -25.04 1.40
N VAL A 240 -3.25 -23.97 1.04
CA VAL A 240 -3.77 -23.72 -0.32
C VAL A 240 -2.99 -22.59 -0.97
N LEU A 241 -2.18 -22.89 -1.97
CA LEU A 241 -1.44 -21.91 -2.75
C LEU A 241 -2.29 -21.46 -3.95
N LEU A 242 -2.85 -20.25 -3.88
CA LEU A 242 -3.74 -19.68 -4.91
C LEU A 242 -3.00 -19.00 -6.08
N GLY A 243 -1.68 -18.83 -5.93
CA GLY A 243 -0.87 -18.15 -6.93
C GLY A 243 -1.14 -16.66 -7.06
N ARG A 244 -0.61 -16.05 -8.11
CA ARG A 244 -0.82 -14.64 -8.42
C ARG A 244 -2.19 -14.45 -9.06
N LEU A 245 -3.06 -13.70 -8.40
CA LEU A 245 -4.37 -13.34 -8.91
C LEU A 245 -4.38 -11.89 -9.46
N PRO A 246 -5.26 -11.59 -10.42
CA PRO A 246 -5.59 -10.21 -10.77
C PRO A 246 -6.05 -9.44 -9.53
N ARG A 247 -5.78 -8.12 -9.49
CA ARG A 247 -6.02 -7.30 -8.29
C ARG A 247 -7.43 -7.44 -7.72
N ALA A 248 -8.46 -7.36 -8.56
CA ALA A 248 -9.85 -7.49 -8.13
C ALA A 248 -10.17 -8.86 -7.53
N GLU A 249 -9.63 -9.94 -8.12
CA GLU A 249 -9.78 -11.30 -7.61
C GLU A 249 -9.02 -11.52 -6.30
N ALA A 250 -7.82 -10.91 -6.16
CA ALA A 250 -7.05 -10.97 -4.94
C ALA A 250 -7.79 -10.30 -3.78
N LEU A 251 -8.37 -9.11 -4.00
CA LEU A 251 -9.20 -8.40 -3.00
C LEU A 251 -10.46 -9.21 -2.65
N ALA A 252 -11.13 -9.76 -3.66
CA ALA A 252 -12.33 -10.59 -3.43
C ALA A 252 -11.99 -11.88 -2.65
N THR A 253 -10.83 -12.48 -2.93
CA THR A 253 -10.33 -13.64 -2.18
C THR A 253 -9.97 -13.27 -0.75
N ALA A 254 -9.29 -12.14 -0.54
CA ALA A 254 -8.98 -11.64 0.79
C ALA A 254 -10.24 -11.35 1.61
N ALA A 255 -11.29 -10.82 0.99
CA ALA A 255 -12.59 -10.59 1.63
C ALA A 255 -13.28 -11.89 2.10
N SER A 256 -12.83 -13.07 1.66
CA SER A 256 -13.34 -14.38 2.10
C SER A 256 -12.49 -15.02 3.20
N PHE A 257 -11.39 -14.39 3.64
CA PHE A 257 -10.62 -14.84 4.79
C PHE A 257 -11.45 -14.68 6.09
N ASP A 258 -11.38 -15.65 6.97
CA ASP A 258 -11.98 -15.54 8.30
C ASP A 258 -11.10 -14.73 9.23
N VAL A 259 -9.78 -14.93 9.11
CA VAL A 259 -8.75 -14.17 9.84
C VAL A 259 -7.59 -13.91 8.89
N ALA A 260 -6.97 -12.75 8.98
CA ALA A 260 -5.73 -12.45 8.28
C ALA A 260 -4.57 -12.32 9.29
N PRO A 261 -3.48 -13.09 9.11
CA PRO A 261 -2.27 -12.92 9.90
C PRO A 261 -1.42 -11.82 9.25
N TYR A 262 -1.01 -10.80 9.99
CA TYR A 262 0.03 -9.88 9.55
C TYR A 262 1.33 -10.20 10.30
N ALA A 263 1.87 -11.39 9.99
CA ALA A 263 3.00 -12.02 10.67
C ALA A 263 4.33 -11.55 10.10
N ARG A 264 4.70 -10.29 10.32
CA ARG A 264 6.04 -9.79 9.94
C ARG A 264 7.04 -10.08 11.05
N ALA A 265 8.23 -10.51 10.66
CA ALA A 265 9.32 -10.75 11.60
C ALA A 265 9.96 -9.48 12.18
N ALA A 266 9.70 -8.30 11.57
CA ALA A 266 10.25 -7.02 12.04
C ALA A 266 9.36 -5.84 11.67
N ASP A 267 9.39 -4.79 12.51
CA ASP A 267 8.79 -3.49 12.20
C ASP A 267 9.58 -2.77 11.11
N GLN A 268 8.89 -2.23 10.12
CA GLN A 268 9.48 -1.44 9.03
C GLN A 268 9.13 0.05 9.09
N GLY A 269 8.47 0.50 10.13
CA GLY A 269 8.23 1.92 10.42
C GLY A 269 7.34 2.68 9.42
N VAL A 270 6.64 2.00 8.50
CA VAL A 270 5.72 2.62 7.55
C VAL A 270 4.41 1.84 7.49
N ARG A 271 3.27 2.54 7.50
CA ARG A 271 1.94 1.92 7.52
C ARG A 271 1.72 1.06 6.27
N ALA A 272 1.40 -0.20 6.48
CA ALA A 272 1.22 -1.16 5.41
C ALA A 272 -0.12 -0.99 4.69
N ALA A 273 -0.08 -0.77 3.37
CA ALA A 273 -1.26 -0.74 2.53
C ALA A 273 -2.15 -1.98 2.70
N LYS A 274 -1.53 -3.14 2.87
CA LYS A 274 -2.22 -4.42 3.08
C LYS A 274 -3.12 -4.43 4.32
N VAL A 275 -2.68 -3.85 5.43
CA VAL A 275 -3.50 -3.78 6.65
C VAL A 275 -4.73 -2.91 6.42
N SER A 276 -4.57 -1.75 5.78
CA SER A 276 -5.71 -0.90 5.39
C SER A 276 -6.68 -1.62 4.44
N GLU A 277 -6.17 -2.42 3.52
CA GLU A 277 -7.00 -3.25 2.64
C GLU A 277 -7.80 -4.30 3.41
N LEU A 278 -7.17 -5.02 4.34
CA LEU A 278 -7.85 -6.02 5.17
C LEU A 278 -8.94 -5.38 6.04
N ILE A 279 -8.64 -4.23 6.66
CA ILE A 279 -9.65 -3.45 7.40
C ILE A 279 -10.81 -3.06 6.46
N GLY A 280 -10.51 -2.50 5.29
CA GLY A 280 -11.52 -2.09 4.31
C GLY A 280 -12.39 -3.24 3.82
N LEU A 281 -11.82 -4.44 3.71
CA LEU A 281 -12.54 -5.65 3.33
C LEU A 281 -13.35 -6.28 4.47
N GLY A 282 -13.20 -5.79 5.69
CA GLY A 282 -13.90 -6.30 6.86
C GLY A 282 -13.28 -7.57 7.45
N VAL A 283 -11.98 -7.79 7.24
CA VAL A 283 -11.27 -8.99 7.67
C VAL A 283 -10.58 -8.76 9.02
N PRO A 284 -10.92 -9.52 10.06
CA PRO A 284 -10.20 -9.49 11.34
C PRO A 284 -8.73 -9.80 11.14
N THR A 285 -7.85 -8.97 11.70
CA THR A 285 -6.40 -9.11 11.48
C THR A 285 -5.67 -9.30 12.82
N VAL A 286 -4.75 -10.25 12.87
CA VAL A 286 -3.81 -10.41 13.99
C VAL A 286 -2.43 -9.93 13.54
N SER A 287 -1.79 -9.11 14.34
CA SER A 287 -0.46 -8.59 14.05
C SER A 287 0.36 -8.40 15.33
N TYR A 288 1.68 -8.32 15.17
CA TYR A 288 2.52 -7.73 16.20
C TYR A 288 2.22 -6.25 16.37
N ASP A 289 2.43 -5.73 17.60
CA ASP A 289 2.23 -4.35 17.94
C ASP A 289 3.38 -3.48 17.42
N TYR A 290 3.33 -3.19 16.13
CA TYR A 290 4.29 -2.36 15.41
C TYR A 290 3.70 -1.00 15.05
N GLU A 291 4.56 -0.03 14.78
CA GLU A 291 4.15 1.28 14.28
C GLU A 291 3.37 1.15 12.96
N VAL A 292 3.79 0.24 12.08
CA VAL A 292 3.11 0.01 10.78
C VAL A 292 1.66 -0.48 10.92
N THR A 293 1.26 -1.00 12.07
CA THR A 293 -0.05 -1.58 12.36
C THR A 293 -0.89 -0.76 13.34
N GLU A 294 -0.50 0.48 13.64
CA GLU A 294 -1.24 1.36 14.56
C GLU A 294 -2.72 1.54 14.18
N ASN A 295 -3.07 1.44 12.89
CA ASN A 295 -4.45 1.51 12.42
C ASN A 295 -5.33 0.35 12.90
N LEU A 296 -4.78 -0.81 13.23
CA LEU A 296 -5.54 -1.89 13.88
C LEU A 296 -5.96 -1.50 15.29
N ARG A 297 -5.07 -0.82 16.04
CA ARG A 297 -5.39 -0.28 17.37
C ARG A 297 -6.43 0.82 17.27
N GLU A 298 -6.25 1.79 16.37
CA GLU A 298 -7.14 2.92 16.17
C GLU A 298 -8.56 2.49 15.80
N THR A 299 -8.69 1.43 15.01
CA THR A 299 -9.98 0.97 14.47
C THR A 299 -10.63 -0.15 15.27
N GLY A 300 -9.88 -0.83 16.13
CA GLY A 300 -10.32 -2.06 16.79
C GLY A 300 -10.61 -3.20 15.82
N ALA A 301 -10.01 -3.17 14.62
CA ALA A 301 -10.25 -4.13 13.55
C ALA A 301 -9.43 -5.44 13.69
N GLY A 302 -8.61 -5.55 14.74
CA GLY A 302 -7.76 -6.71 14.95
C GLY A 302 -7.18 -6.79 16.35
N ILE A 303 -6.32 -7.78 16.54
CA ILE A 303 -5.60 -8.03 17.79
C ILE A 303 -4.13 -7.72 17.55
N LEU A 304 -3.54 -6.89 18.42
CA LEU A 304 -2.11 -6.62 18.46
C LEU A 304 -1.49 -7.39 19.62
N VAL A 305 -0.33 -7.99 19.36
CA VAL A 305 0.38 -8.87 20.29
C VAL A 305 1.87 -8.54 20.31
N ASP A 306 2.54 -8.91 21.41
CA ASP A 306 3.95 -8.58 21.61
C ASP A 306 4.90 -9.69 21.13
N ASP A 307 4.43 -10.96 21.08
CA ASP A 307 5.26 -12.11 20.79
C ASP A 307 4.56 -13.19 19.95
N ALA A 308 5.32 -14.21 19.55
CA ALA A 308 4.85 -15.31 18.73
C ALA A 308 3.78 -16.16 19.44
N ARG A 309 3.88 -16.36 20.76
CA ARG A 309 2.89 -17.10 21.53
C ARG A 309 1.56 -16.37 21.55
N GLY A 310 1.59 -15.07 21.88
CA GLY A 310 0.40 -14.21 21.82
C GLY A 310 -0.23 -14.17 20.43
N PHE A 311 0.62 -14.23 19.37
CA PHE A 311 0.15 -14.29 17.99
C PHE A 311 -0.64 -15.57 17.71
N VAL A 312 -0.08 -16.72 18.08
CA VAL A 312 -0.76 -18.02 17.92
C VAL A 312 -2.06 -18.05 18.73
N ASP A 313 -2.02 -17.63 20.00
CA ASP A 313 -3.21 -17.61 20.88
C ASP A 313 -4.32 -16.73 20.31
N ALA A 314 -3.98 -15.54 19.79
CA ALA A 314 -4.93 -14.62 19.18
C ALA A 314 -5.55 -15.19 17.88
N VAL A 315 -4.73 -15.80 17.02
CA VAL A 315 -5.22 -16.45 15.78
C VAL A 315 -6.12 -17.62 16.10
N VAL A 316 -5.70 -18.54 17.01
CA VAL A 316 -6.51 -19.68 17.44
C VAL A 316 -7.84 -19.21 18.02
N ARG A 317 -7.83 -18.20 18.88
CA ARG A 317 -9.07 -17.61 19.41
C ARG A 317 -10.00 -17.16 18.30
N LEU A 318 -9.51 -16.40 17.32
CA LEU A 318 -10.35 -15.90 16.23
C LEU A 318 -10.82 -16.99 15.27
N LEU A 319 -10.03 -18.05 15.06
CA LEU A 319 -10.46 -19.19 14.24
C LEU A 319 -11.53 -20.02 14.93
N SER A 320 -11.44 -20.20 16.26
CA SER A 320 -12.34 -21.06 17.04
C SER A 320 -13.58 -20.33 17.59
N ASP A 321 -13.53 -19.01 17.78
CA ASP A 321 -14.62 -18.21 18.35
C ASP A 321 -15.26 -17.33 17.26
N GLU A 322 -16.38 -17.78 16.73
CA GLU A 322 -17.13 -17.06 15.69
C GLU A 322 -17.66 -15.71 16.19
N GLN A 323 -18.09 -15.60 17.45
CA GLN A 323 -18.61 -14.38 18.01
C GLN A 323 -17.51 -13.32 18.16
N ALA A 324 -16.33 -13.71 18.66
CA ALA A 324 -15.17 -12.82 18.71
C ALA A 324 -14.77 -12.35 17.30
N ARG A 325 -14.68 -13.29 16.37
CA ARG A 325 -14.37 -13.02 14.95
C ARG A 325 -15.37 -12.03 14.33
N ALA A 326 -16.67 -12.23 14.53
CA ALA A 326 -17.72 -11.35 14.03
C ALA A 326 -17.62 -9.94 14.61
N GLY A 327 -17.23 -9.79 15.88
CA GLY A 327 -16.99 -8.51 16.53
C GLY A 327 -15.90 -7.68 15.85
N PHE A 328 -14.73 -8.29 15.62
CA PHE A 328 -13.62 -7.66 14.91
C PHE A 328 -13.96 -7.37 13.45
N ALA A 329 -14.64 -8.27 12.76
CA ALA A 329 -15.11 -8.04 11.39
C ALA A 329 -16.09 -6.86 11.31
N ALA A 330 -16.96 -6.70 12.30
CA ALA A 330 -17.87 -5.55 12.35
C ALA A 330 -17.10 -4.23 12.57
N ALA A 331 -16.10 -4.22 13.44
CA ALA A 331 -15.23 -3.06 13.64
C ALA A 331 -14.46 -2.72 12.36
N ALA A 332 -13.86 -3.72 11.71
CA ALA A 332 -13.17 -3.56 10.44
C ALA A 332 -14.10 -2.96 9.35
N ARG A 333 -15.31 -3.50 9.19
CA ARG A 333 -16.29 -2.96 8.22
C ARG A 333 -16.72 -1.52 8.52
N ARG A 334 -16.83 -1.13 9.80
CA ARG A 334 -17.13 0.27 10.16
C ARG A 334 -16.00 1.20 9.73
N ALA A 335 -14.77 0.88 10.13
CA ALA A 335 -13.59 1.67 9.80
C ALA A 335 -13.27 1.66 8.29
N GLY A 336 -13.57 0.54 7.63
CA GLY A 336 -13.30 0.36 6.21
C GLY A 336 -14.06 1.29 5.29
N ARG A 337 -15.20 1.87 5.73
CA ARG A 337 -15.94 2.85 4.93
C ARG A 337 -15.12 4.10 4.65
N ASP A 338 -14.30 4.52 5.63
CA ASP A 338 -13.46 5.71 5.52
C ASP A 338 -12.15 5.43 4.76
N LEU A 339 -11.87 4.15 4.48
CA LEU A 339 -10.72 3.70 3.69
C LEU A 339 -11.04 3.46 2.22
N ASP A 340 -12.30 3.66 1.76
CA ASP A 340 -12.62 3.60 0.34
C ASP A 340 -11.92 4.72 -0.44
N TRP A 341 -11.32 4.37 -1.59
CA TRP A 341 -10.59 5.35 -2.40
C TRP A 341 -11.46 6.52 -2.88
N ASN A 342 -12.77 6.35 -3.02
CA ASN A 342 -13.65 7.46 -3.38
C ASN A 342 -13.83 8.43 -2.20
N VAL A 343 -13.85 7.92 -0.96
CA VAL A 343 -13.89 8.75 0.25
C VAL A 343 -12.57 9.48 0.42
N LEU A 344 -11.45 8.75 0.33
CA LEU A 344 -10.12 9.32 0.48
C LEU A 344 -9.79 10.34 -0.62
N ALA A 345 -10.29 10.16 -1.84
CA ALA A 345 -10.11 11.14 -2.92
C ALA A 345 -10.82 12.46 -2.65
N ARG A 346 -12.03 12.42 -2.10
CA ARG A 346 -12.71 13.66 -1.66
C ARG A 346 -11.95 14.36 -0.56
N ARG A 347 -11.55 13.62 0.49
CA ARG A 347 -10.71 14.17 1.56
C ARG A 347 -9.41 14.75 1.03
N TYR A 348 -8.78 14.08 0.07
CA TYR A 348 -7.54 14.56 -0.54
C TYR A 348 -7.77 15.85 -1.33
N ALA A 349 -8.87 15.97 -2.05
CA ALA A 349 -9.23 17.21 -2.75
C ALA A 349 -9.40 18.36 -1.75
N ASP A 350 -10.24 18.18 -0.74
CA ASP A 350 -10.63 19.21 0.21
C ASP A 350 -9.48 19.56 1.18
N GLU A 351 -8.89 18.55 1.82
CA GLU A 351 -7.91 18.75 2.90
C GLU A 351 -6.48 19.06 2.38
N VAL A 352 -6.17 18.67 1.13
CA VAL A 352 -4.82 18.80 0.56
C VAL A 352 -4.80 19.78 -0.60
N LEU A 353 -5.55 19.50 -1.69
CA LEU A 353 -5.44 20.30 -2.90
C LEU A 353 -6.05 21.72 -2.71
N ASP A 354 -7.23 21.81 -2.12
CA ASP A 354 -7.90 23.11 -1.90
C ASP A 354 -7.27 23.92 -0.76
N ARG A 355 -6.67 23.22 0.20
CA ARG A 355 -6.02 23.87 1.33
C ARG A 355 -4.62 24.42 0.99
N PHE A 356 -3.86 23.74 0.16
CA PHE A 356 -2.44 24.04 -0.05
C PHE A 356 -2.08 24.50 -1.46
N LEU A 357 -2.90 24.21 -2.47
CA LEU A 357 -2.64 24.47 -3.89
C LEU A 357 -3.79 25.19 -4.61
#